data_c12618f8b21b3869c9fc42bb094abac0
#
_entry.id   c12618f8b21b3869c9fc42bb094abac0
#
_cell.length_a   1.000
_cell.length_b   1.000
_cell.length_c   1.000
_cell.angle_alpha   90.00
_cell.angle_beta   90.00
_cell.angle_gamma   90.00
#
_symmetry.space_group_name_H-M   'P 1'
#
loop_
_entity.id
_entity.type
_entity.pdbx_description
1 polymer ?
#
loop_
_entity_poly.entity_id
_entity_poly.type
_entity_poly.pdbx_seq_one_letter_code
_entity_poly.pdbx_strand_id
1 'polypeptide(L)'
;MKRFLLLAVSCWLLAIGYAQRVITVEKGNAKSLLDAVEQANKTNAGKNAKQLFILIPDGFYDLGERVLTRITGHNIALIGQSMEGTIIQNKPDIKKEGISKTAIFQNRGTNNYLQDLTLKNALDYYAAGAAGRAVTLQDKGLRTICNRVRMLSYQDTYYSDNDRSQFYFQDSEIHGTVDFICGDGDVWFERCKIVTEKRTSDGRGRNVIAAPKTSKTLWGYIFNHCTVENIVSNFEYARGWNGTPHCIWLYTTLLTPEKLNVNRFDARGMNTVLSDFKEYGTMDEDGRDITPQTNELTFRMTKKKQEGDKEIISEQSYTDETILTEAQAAKYTIRNVFGCWQPDQIIRKMEKKAQKLMKRL
;
A
#
# COMPACT_ATOMS: atom_id res chain seq x y z
N MET A 1 49.49 31.30 21.28
CA MET A 1 48.20 31.61 20.60
C MET A 1 47.86 30.73 19.38
N LYS A 2 48.79 30.08 18.68
CA LYS A 2 48.48 29.25 17.49
C LYS A 2 47.87 27.86 17.76
N ARG A 3 48.00 27.29 18.96
CA ARG A 3 47.43 25.94 19.30
C ARG A 3 45.94 25.95 19.67
N PHE A 4 45.38 27.07 20.10
CA PHE A 4 43.98 27.18 20.46
C PHE A 4 43.04 27.34 19.22
N LEU A 5 43.58 27.89 18.12
CA LEU A 5 42.80 28.08 16.90
C LEU A 5 42.54 26.77 16.14
N LEU A 6 43.47 25.82 16.20
CA LEU A 6 43.33 24.51 15.55
C LEU A 6 42.32 23.60 16.24
N LEU A 7 42.13 23.71 17.54
CA LEU A 7 41.11 22.94 18.30
C LEU A 7 39.70 23.47 18.02
N ALA A 8 39.54 24.79 17.84
CA ALA A 8 38.23 25.36 17.53
C ALA A 8 37.77 24.98 16.10
N VAL A 9 38.68 24.94 15.13
CA VAL A 9 38.37 24.53 13.74
C VAL A 9 38.07 23.04 13.66
N SER A 10 38.74 22.18 14.41
CA SER A 10 38.45 20.74 14.44
C SER A 10 37.11 20.42 15.11
N CYS A 11 36.69 21.15 16.14
CA CYS A 11 35.36 21.01 16.73
C CYS A 11 34.25 21.47 15.77
N TRP A 12 34.48 22.49 14.97
CA TRP A 12 33.52 22.94 13.95
C TRP A 12 33.38 21.93 12.79
N LEU A 13 34.48 21.32 12.35
CA LEU A 13 34.45 20.27 11.31
C LEU A 13 33.82 18.99 11.81
N LEU A 14 33.93 18.65 13.09
CA LEU A 14 33.22 17.51 13.69
C LEU A 14 31.72 17.79 13.88
N ALA A 15 31.31 19.04 14.15
CA ALA A 15 29.93 19.45 14.23
C ALA A 15 29.21 19.38 12.85
N ILE A 16 29.92 19.65 11.76
CA ILE A 16 29.38 19.54 10.38
C ILE A 16 29.16 18.07 9.98
N GLY A 17 29.91 17.12 10.54
CA GLY A 17 29.74 15.67 10.25
C GLY A 17 28.51 15.03 10.89
N TYR A 18 27.84 15.68 11.86
CA TYR A 18 26.58 15.26 12.48
C TYR A 18 25.37 16.03 11.93
N ALA A 19 25.58 16.91 10.96
CA ALA A 19 24.55 17.76 10.41
C ALA A 19 23.55 16.97 9.55
N GLN A 20 22.37 16.96 10.05
CA GLN A 20 21.08 16.86 9.38
C GLN A 20 20.80 15.60 8.56
N ARG A 21 20.44 14.55 9.27
CA ARG A 21 19.61 13.49 8.69
C ARG A 21 18.10 13.80 8.81
N VAL A 22 17.77 15.08 8.87
CA VAL A 22 16.43 15.62 8.93
C VAL A 22 16.32 16.77 7.93
N ILE A 23 15.34 16.67 7.06
CA ILE A 23 14.94 17.72 6.12
C ILE A 23 13.54 18.14 6.53
N THR A 24 13.30 19.42 6.71
CA THR A 24 11.96 19.96 7.02
C THR A 24 11.37 20.60 5.79
N VAL A 25 10.16 20.23 5.47
CA VAL A 25 9.37 20.80 4.36
C VAL A 25 8.67 22.05 4.85
N GLU A 26 8.62 23.10 4.03
CA GLU A 26 7.83 24.28 4.31
C GLU A 26 6.32 23.97 4.25
N LYS A 27 5.58 24.45 5.24
CA LYS A 27 4.15 24.20 5.36
C LYS A 27 3.39 24.55 4.09
N GLY A 28 2.67 23.56 3.52
CA GLY A 28 1.84 23.72 2.32
C GLY A 28 2.61 24.01 1.01
N ASN A 29 3.94 23.96 1.05
CA ASN A 29 4.78 24.23 -0.12
C ASN A 29 5.14 22.94 -0.86
N ALA A 30 4.41 22.66 -1.96
CA ALA A 30 4.65 21.47 -2.78
C ALA A 30 6.07 21.44 -3.38
N LYS A 31 6.64 22.61 -3.77
CA LYS A 31 8.01 22.67 -4.28
C LYS A 31 9.02 22.27 -3.21
N SER A 32 8.86 22.77 -1.98
CA SER A 32 9.73 22.39 -0.86
C SER A 32 9.66 20.89 -0.57
N LEU A 33 8.49 20.24 -0.69
CA LEU A 33 8.34 18.79 -0.59
C LEU A 33 9.13 18.06 -1.69
N LEU A 34 9.02 18.50 -2.93
CA LEU A 34 9.73 17.89 -4.06
C LEU A 34 11.25 18.04 -3.92
N ASP A 35 11.70 19.21 -3.53
CA ASP A 35 13.13 19.50 -3.27
C ASP A 35 13.67 18.62 -2.12
N ALA A 36 12.88 18.44 -1.06
CA ALA A 36 13.21 17.56 0.06
C ALA A 36 13.36 16.10 -0.37
N VAL A 37 12.46 15.59 -1.21
CA VAL A 37 12.56 14.23 -1.77
C VAL A 37 13.78 14.09 -2.65
N GLU A 38 14.08 15.08 -3.50
CA GLU A 38 15.26 15.05 -4.36
C GLU A 38 16.56 15.07 -3.54
N GLN A 39 16.64 15.93 -2.52
CA GLN A 39 17.77 16.00 -1.61
C GLN A 39 17.95 14.68 -0.85
N ALA A 40 16.86 14.09 -0.36
CA ALA A 40 16.90 12.80 0.33
C ALA A 40 17.38 11.68 -0.60
N ASN A 41 16.94 11.64 -1.85
CA ASN A 41 17.40 10.68 -2.85
C ASN A 41 18.92 10.77 -3.07
N LYS A 42 19.45 12.00 -3.21
CA LYS A 42 20.90 12.23 -3.38
C LYS A 42 21.69 11.81 -2.13
N THR A 43 21.20 12.19 -0.95
CA THR A 43 21.87 11.89 0.33
C THR A 43 21.87 10.41 0.66
N ASN A 44 20.80 9.70 0.32
CA ASN A 44 20.56 8.30 0.66
C ASN A 44 20.63 7.37 -0.56
N ALA A 45 21.43 7.70 -1.57
CA ALA A 45 21.59 6.87 -2.78
C ALA A 45 22.20 5.47 -2.49
N GLY A 46 22.99 5.34 -1.44
CA GLY A 46 23.63 4.07 -1.06
C GLY A 46 22.71 3.20 -0.19
N LYS A 47 22.67 1.89 -0.45
CA LYS A 47 21.82 0.91 0.29
C LYS A 47 22.08 0.87 1.80
N ASN A 48 23.28 1.19 2.23
CA ASN A 48 23.71 1.22 3.64
C ASN A 48 23.60 2.61 4.27
N ALA A 49 22.95 3.57 3.59
CA ALA A 49 22.75 4.90 4.14
C ALA A 49 21.99 4.80 5.48
N LYS A 50 22.36 5.65 6.44
CA LYS A 50 21.63 5.75 7.71
C LYS A 50 20.26 6.37 7.47
N GLN A 51 19.30 6.12 8.38
CA GLN A 51 17.95 6.67 8.32
C GLN A 51 17.96 8.19 8.16
N LEU A 52 17.25 8.70 7.15
CA LEU A 52 17.00 10.11 6.88
C LEU A 52 15.50 10.40 7.05
N PHE A 53 15.17 11.52 7.67
CA PHE A 53 13.79 11.95 7.92
C PHE A 53 13.46 13.17 7.09
N ILE A 54 12.32 13.12 6.40
CA ILE A 54 11.65 14.27 5.80
C ILE A 54 10.45 14.56 6.69
N LEU A 55 10.46 15.70 7.40
CA LEU A 55 9.35 16.14 8.24
C LEU A 55 8.44 17.05 7.45
N ILE A 56 7.15 16.72 7.44
CA ILE A 56 6.16 17.39 6.61
C ILE A 56 5.06 17.95 7.53
N PRO A 57 5.04 19.28 7.78
CA PRO A 57 3.99 19.90 8.60
C PRO A 57 2.60 19.69 8.00
N ASP A 58 1.56 19.80 8.83
CA ASP A 58 0.19 19.82 8.33
C ASP A 58 -0.01 20.93 7.32
N GLY A 59 -0.57 20.57 6.17
CA GLY A 59 -0.76 21.44 5.02
C GLY A 59 -1.24 20.67 3.81
N PHE A 60 -1.70 21.40 2.80
CA PHE A 60 -2.11 20.84 1.53
C PHE A 60 -1.00 21.05 0.49
N TYR A 61 -0.41 19.95 0.02
CA TYR A 61 0.70 19.92 -0.92
C TYR A 61 0.19 19.47 -2.29
N ASP A 62 -0.23 20.46 -3.09
CA ASP A 62 -0.77 20.20 -4.43
C ASP A 62 0.36 20.07 -5.45
N LEU A 63 0.53 18.88 -5.97
CA LEU A 63 1.51 18.56 -7.02
C LEU A 63 0.95 18.80 -8.44
N GLY A 64 -0.30 19.25 -8.56
CA GLY A 64 -0.98 19.45 -9.84
C GLY A 64 -1.02 18.15 -10.64
N GLU A 65 -0.71 18.22 -11.93
CA GLU A 65 -0.68 17.04 -12.82
C GLU A 65 0.57 16.16 -12.66
N ARG A 66 1.46 16.49 -11.72
CA ARG A 66 2.70 15.73 -11.54
C ARG A 66 2.40 14.29 -11.13
N VAL A 67 3.06 13.37 -11.80
CA VAL A 67 3.00 11.93 -11.53
C VAL A 67 4.39 11.37 -11.29
N LEU A 68 4.45 10.19 -10.64
CA LEU A 68 5.65 9.40 -10.45
C LEU A 68 6.80 10.19 -9.79
N THR A 69 6.50 10.99 -8.75
CA THR A 69 7.56 11.55 -7.91
C THR A 69 8.35 10.40 -7.31
N ARG A 70 9.60 10.23 -7.76
CA ARG A 70 10.40 9.05 -7.44
C ARG A 70 11.12 9.19 -6.10
N ILE A 71 10.97 8.17 -5.25
CA ILE A 71 11.77 7.98 -4.03
C ILE A 71 12.76 6.85 -4.34
N THR A 72 13.98 7.22 -4.76
CA THR A 72 15.03 6.27 -5.17
C THR A 72 16.03 5.99 -4.07
N GLY A 73 16.12 6.87 -3.08
CA GLY A 73 17.02 6.70 -1.94
C GLY A 73 16.53 5.60 -0.99
N HIS A 74 17.46 5.11 -0.17
CA HIS A 74 17.23 4.02 0.78
C HIS A 74 17.16 4.56 2.20
N ASN A 75 16.39 3.89 3.08
CA ASN A 75 16.22 4.31 4.48
C ASN A 75 15.73 5.77 4.61
N ILE A 76 14.77 6.17 3.78
CA ILE A 76 14.10 7.47 3.85
C ILE A 76 12.78 7.30 4.61
N ALA A 77 12.53 8.18 5.58
CA ALA A 77 11.26 8.27 6.28
C ALA A 77 10.55 9.58 5.93
N LEU A 78 9.37 9.49 5.33
CA LEU A 78 8.44 10.61 5.15
C LEU A 78 7.51 10.63 6.36
N ILE A 79 7.61 11.65 7.19
CA ILE A 79 6.82 11.78 8.41
C ILE A 79 5.94 13.02 8.31
N GLY A 80 4.64 12.84 8.19
CA GLY A 80 3.65 13.88 8.32
C GLY A 80 3.46 14.29 9.78
N GLN A 81 2.89 15.45 10.01
CA GLN A 81 2.54 15.90 11.35
C GLN A 81 1.29 15.19 11.86
N SER A 82 0.29 14.98 10.98
CA SER A 82 -0.88 14.15 11.24
C SER A 82 -1.39 13.50 9.96
N MET A 83 -2.08 12.36 10.09
CA MET A 83 -2.64 11.66 8.95
C MET A 83 -3.69 12.52 8.22
N GLU A 84 -4.51 13.23 8.97
CA GLU A 84 -5.60 14.05 8.45
C GLU A 84 -5.12 15.40 7.91
N GLY A 85 -4.10 15.99 8.53
CA GLY A 85 -3.64 17.36 8.23
C GLY A 85 -2.54 17.44 7.18
N THR A 86 -1.70 16.41 7.05
CA THR A 86 -0.62 16.38 6.04
C THR A 86 -1.12 15.73 4.76
N ILE A 87 -1.61 16.52 3.80
CA ILE A 87 -2.26 16.03 2.58
C ILE A 87 -1.37 16.31 1.36
N ILE A 88 -0.93 15.25 0.68
CA ILE A 88 -0.16 15.32 -0.56
C ILE A 88 -1.08 14.84 -1.69
N GLN A 89 -1.37 15.74 -2.63
CA GLN A 89 -2.31 15.46 -3.72
C GLN A 89 -1.64 15.62 -5.08
N ASN A 90 -1.99 14.75 -6.03
CA ASN A 90 -1.89 15.05 -7.46
C ASN A 90 -3.26 14.98 -8.13
N LYS A 91 -3.35 15.56 -9.33
CA LYS A 91 -4.53 15.47 -10.20
C LYS A 91 -4.03 15.16 -11.62
N PRO A 92 -3.70 13.89 -11.92
CA PRO A 92 -3.21 13.51 -13.24
C PRO A 92 -4.25 13.83 -14.33
N ASP A 93 -3.78 14.21 -15.52
CA ASP A 93 -4.61 14.27 -16.71
C ASP A 93 -5.04 12.85 -17.11
N ILE A 94 -6.29 12.71 -17.58
CA ILE A 94 -6.86 11.44 -18.08
C ILE A 94 -5.98 10.83 -19.18
N LYS A 95 -5.29 11.65 -19.99
CA LYS A 95 -4.34 11.18 -21.02
C LYS A 95 -3.14 10.41 -20.46
N LYS A 96 -2.85 10.55 -19.18
CA LYS A 96 -1.79 9.79 -18.46
C LYS A 96 -2.30 8.46 -17.92
N GLU A 97 -3.12 7.76 -18.68
CA GLU A 97 -3.76 6.53 -18.28
C GLU A 97 -2.80 5.40 -17.96
N GLY A 98 -3.25 4.49 -17.09
CA GLY A 98 -2.59 3.24 -16.77
C GLY A 98 -1.96 3.22 -15.38
N ILE A 99 -1.97 2.02 -14.82
CA ILE A 99 -1.52 1.72 -13.45
C ILE A 99 -0.08 2.19 -13.15
N SER A 100 0.79 2.24 -14.15
CA SER A 100 2.19 2.65 -13.97
C SER A 100 2.45 4.13 -14.25
N LYS A 101 1.41 4.94 -14.49
CA LYS A 101 1.58 6.31 -15.01
C LYS A 101 0.95 7.40 -14.13
N THR A 102 0.14 7.07 -13.14
CA THR A 102 -0.69 8.04 -12.42
C THR A 102 -0.29 8.26 -10.96
N ALA A 103 0.63 7.44 -10.42
CA ALA A 103 1.00 7.48 -9.01
C ALA A 103 1.55 8.83 -8.55
N ILE A 104 1.18 9.26 -7.34
CA ILE A 104 1.78 10.40 -6.65
C ILE A 104 3.26 10.11 -6.42
N PHE A 105 3.54 9.01 -5.71
CA PHE A 105 4.88 8.52 -5.47
C PHE A 105 5.14 7.19 -6.15
N GLN A 106 6.34 7.06 -6.72
CA GLN A 106 6.91 5.79 -7.11
C GLN A 106 8.10 5.49 -6.20
N ASN A 107 7.91 4.61 -5.21
CA ASN A 107 8.99 4.17 -4.35
C ASN A 107 9.85 3.12 -5.06
N ARG A 108 11.18 3.31 -5.06
CA ARG A 108 12.18 2.38 -5.61
C ARG A 108 13.29 2.06 -4.60
N GLY A 109 13.24 2.71 -3.45
CA GLY A 109 14.24 2.53 -2.41
C GLY A 109 14.02 1.28 -1.56
N THR A 110 14.96 1.01 -0.68
CA THR A 110 14.89 -0.09 0.28
C THR A 110 14.70 0.45 1.69
N ASN A 111 13.88 -0.20 2.51
CA ASN A 111 13.57 0.16 3.89
C ASN A 111 13.03 1.60 4.04
N ASN A 112 12.19 2.03 3.11
CA ASN A 112 11.54 3.33 3.20
C ASN A 112 10.31 3.24 4.11
N TYR A 113 9.98 4.35 4.75
CA TYR A 113 8.97 4.44 5.79
C TYR A 113 8.08 5.67 5.57
N LEU A 114 6.77 5.50 5.58
CA LEU A 114 5.78 6.56 5.49
C LEU A 114 4.93 6.54 6.75
N GLN A 115 4.68 7.71 7.34
CA GLN A 115 3.89 7.80 8.56
C GLN A 115 3.12 9.12 8.67
N ASP A 116 1.90 9.06 9.23
CA ASP A 116 1.06 10.20 9.60
C ASP A 116 0.81 11.17 8.44
N LEU A 117 0.41 10.66 7.26
CA LEU A 117 0.13 11.47 6.08
C LEU A 117 -0.99 10.88 5.21
N THR A 118 -1.62 11.74 4.41
CA THR A 118 -2.59 11.37 3.38
C THR A 118 -1.99 11.54 1.99
N LEU A 119 -2.11 10.50 1.17
CA LEU A 119 -1.86 10.53 -0.26
C LEU A 119 -3.21 10.54 -0.98
N LYS A 120 -3.48 11.57 -1.79
CA LYS A 120 -4.75 11.72 -2.51
C LYS A 120 -4.51 11.84 -4.00
N ASN A 121 -4.96 10.84 -4.78
CA ASN A 121 -4.99 10.96 -6.22
C ASN A 121 -6.37 11.48 -6.66
N ALA A 122 -6.40 12.71 -7.15
CA ALA A 122 -7.62 13.42 -7.54
C ALA A 122 -7.91 13.32 -9.04
N LEU A 123 -7.49 12.24 -9.71
CA LEU A 123 -7.91 11.94 -11.08
C LEU A 123 -9.44 12.02 -11.16
N ASP A 124 -9.95 12.60 -12.23
CA ASP A 124 -11.39 12.57 -12.52
C ASP A 124 -11.82 11.16 -12.97
N TYR A 125 -12.00 10.29 -11.98
CA TYR A 125 -12.28 8.88 -12.16
C TYR A 125 -13.54 8.62 -12.98
N TYR A 126 -14.60 9.38 -12.71
CA TYR A 126 -15.88 9.16 -13.39
C TYR A 126 -15.84 9.63 -14.85
N ALA A 127 -15.08 10.67 -15.16
CA ALA A 127 -14.85 11.09 -16.53
C ALA A 127 -13.91 10.14 -17.28
N ALA A 128 -12.92 9.57 -16.58
CA ALA A 128 -11.99 8.61 -17.17
C ALA A 128 -12.62 7.25 -17.51
N GLY A 129 -13.68 6.87 -16.80
CA GLY A 129 -14.36 5.59 -16.99
C GLY A 129 -13.44 4.38 -16.80
N ALA A 130 -13.43 3.44 -17.74
CA ALA A 130 -12.64 2.21 -17.65
C ALA A 130 -11.11 2.43 -17.61
N ALA A 131 -10.63 3.60 -17.99
CA ALA A 131 -9.22 3.98 -17.98
C ALA A 131 -8.76 4.61 -16.66
N GLY A 132 -9.65 4.79 -15.70
CA GLY A 132 -9.47 5.57 -14.47
C GLY A 132 -8.58 4.95 -13.40
N ARG A 133 -7.40 4.44 -13.78
CA ARG A 133 -6.41 3.94 -12.81
C ARG A 133 -5.73 5.11 -12.12
N ALA A 134 -5.90 5.21 -10.81
CA ALA A 134 -5.54 6.37 -10.02
C ALA A 134 -4.67 5.98 -8.81
N VAL A 135 -3.45 5.57 -9.07
CA VAL A 135 -2.52 5.08 -8.05
C VAL A 135 -2.06 6.22 -7.12
N THR A 136 -2.06 6.00 -5.82
CA THR A 136 -1.43 6.91 -4.86
C THR A 136 0.04 6.55 -4.66
N LEU A 137 0.32 5.29 -4.37
CA LEU A 137 1.67 4.76 -4.18
C LEU A 137 1.90 3.54 -5.09
N GLN A 138 2.82 3.69 -6.06
CA GLN A 138 3.41 2.57 -6.78
C GLN A 138 4.67 2.14 -6.05
N ASP A 139 4.65 0.97 -5.43
CA ASP A 139 5.75 0.52 -4.60
C ASP A 139 6.60 -0.56 -5.30
N LYS A 140 7.71 -0.10 -5.89
CA LYS A 140 8.77 -0.93 -6.46
C LYS A 140 9.92 -1.16 -5.47
N GLY A 141 9.75 -0.67 -4.25
CA GLY A 141 10.75 -0.75 -3.20
C GLY A 141 10.99 -2.17 -2.68
N LEU A 142 11.90 -2.27 -1.76
CA LEU A 142 12.15 -3.49 -1.00
C LEU A 142 11.99 -3.17 0.49
N ARG A 143 10.99 -3.79 1.14
CA ARG A 143 10.65 -3.58 2.56
C ARG A 143 10.19 -2.16 2.87
N THR A 144 9.02 -1.81 2.38
CA THR A 144 8.34 -0.55 2.70
C THR A 144 7.39 -0.71 3.88
N ILE A 145 7.34 0.29 4.76
CA ILE A 145 6.39 0.37 5.87
C ILE A 145 5.53 1.62 5.71
N CYS A 146 4.21 1.44 5.79
CA CYS A 146 3.22 2.50 5.91
C CYS A 146 2.53 2.39 7.28
N ASN A 147 2.68 3.41 8.13
CA ASN A 147 2.09 3.47 9.47
C ASN A 147 1.19 4.71 9.60
N ARG A 148 -0.11 4.54 9.78
CA ARG A 148 -1.08 5.63 9.75
C ARG A 148 -0.95 6.48 8.47
N VAL A 149 -1.02 5.80 7.32
CA VAL A 149 -1.04 6.44 6.01
C VAL A 149 -2.43 6.28 5.42
N ARG A 150 -3.06 7.39 5.05
CA ARG A 150 -4.34 7.38 4.37
C ARG A 150 -4.16 7.53 2.86
N MET A 151 -4.73 6.61 2.10
CA MET A 151 -4.69 6.59 0.64
C MET A 151 -6.09 6.80 0.08
N LEU A 152 -6.33 7.97 -0.51
CA LEU A 152 -7.63 8.37 -1.06
C LEU A 152 -7.58 8.32 -2.58
N SER A 153 -8.29 7.38 -3.17
CA SER A 153 -8.40 7.24 -4.63
C SER A 153 -9.56 6.31 -5.00
N TYR A 154 -9.50 5.76 -6.20
CA TYR A 154 -10.55 4.91 -6.79
C TYR A 154 -9.99 3.56 -7.22
N GLN A 155 -9.71 3.36 -8.51
CA GLN A 155 -9.14 2.11 -9.01
C GLN A 155 -7.62 2.08 -8.84
N ASP A 156 -7.07 0.93 -8.42
CA ASP A 156 -5.62 0.67 -8.28
C ASP A 156 -4.93 1.62 -7.27
N THR A 157 -5.58 2.00 -6.18
CA THR A 157 -5.10 3.00 -5.21
C THR A 157 -3.69 2.70 -4.68
N TYR A 158 -3.44 1.46 -4.24
CA TYR A 158 -2.12 0.97 -3.86
C TYR A 158 -1.65 -0.12 -4.83
N TYR A 159 -0.51 0.10 -5.44
CA TYR A 159 0.10 -0.85 -6.36
C TYR A 159 1.47 -1.32 -5.85
N SER A 160 1.54 -2.56 -5.33
CA SER A 160 2.78 -3.24 -4.98
C SER A 160 3.41 -3.84 -6.25
N ASP A 161 4.45 -3.18 -6.78
CA ASP A 161 5.03 -3.50 -8.09
C ASP A 161 6.46 -4.05 -7.94
N ASN A 162 6.62 -5.05 -7.06
CA ASN A 162 7.86 -5.77 -6.88
C ASN A 162 7.58 -7.21 -6.40
N ASP A 163 7.77 -8.16 -7.30
CA ASP A 163 7.45 -9.58 -7.14
C ASP A 163 8.34 -10.35 -6.14
N ARG A 164 9.30 -9.68 -5.52
CA ARG A 164 10.22 -10.27 -4.52
C ARG A 164 10.25 -9.50 -3.21
N SER A 165 9.36 -8.54 -3.04
CA SER A 165 9.39 -7.63 -1.93
C SER A 165 8.43 -8.02 -0.81
N GLN A 166 8.62 -7.33 0.30
CA GLN A 166 7.82 -7.40 1.52
C GLN A 166 7.35 -6.00 1.87
N PHE A 167 6.05 -5.84 2.13
CA PHE A 167 5.43 -4.56 2.43
C PHE A 167 4.56 -4.70 3.68
N TYR A 168 4.51 -3.66 4.50
CA TYR A 168 3.76 -3.71 5.74
C TYR A 168 2.98 -2.41 5.97
N PHE A 169 1.70 -2.55 6.23
CA PHE A 169 0.79 -1.48 6.58
C PHE A 169 0.29 -1.67 8.00
N GLN A 170 0.26 -0.61 8.79
CA GLN A 170 -0.31 -0.65 10.12
C GLN A 170 -1.17 0.59 10.37
N ASP A 171 -2.36 0.38 10.98
CA ASP A 171 -3.28 1.44 11.39
C ASP A 171 -3.54 2.48 10.26
N SER A 172 -3.49 2.02 9.00
CA SER A 172 -3.61 2.83 7.79
C SER A 172 -5.03 2.76 7.21
N GLU A 173 -5.38 3.70 6.34
CA GLU A 173 -6.69 3.76 5.72
C GLU A 173 -6.55 3.78 4.19
N ILE A 174 -7.25 2.88 3.48
CA ILE A 174 -7.14 2.73 2.03
C ILE A 174 -8.53 2.75 1.41
N HIS A 175 -8.78 3.72 0.55
CA HIS A 175 -10.02 3.90 -0.19
C HIS A 175 -9.90 3.51 -1.64
N GLY A 176 -10.95 2.91 -2.19
CA GLY A 176 -10.99 2.63 -3.62
C GLY A 176 -12.25 1.92 -4.10
N THR A 177 -12.25 1.55 -5.37
CA THR A 177 -13.40 0.93 -6.03
C THR A 177 -13.13 -0.49 -6.47
N VAL A 178 -12.28 -0.68 -7.46
CA VAL A 178 -11.96 -1.99 -8.05
C VAL A 178 -10.46 -2.20 -8.05
N ASP A 179 -10.04 -3.38 -7.58
CA ASP A 179 -8.63 -3.77 -7.58
C ASP A 179 -7.74 -2.73 -6.86
N PHE A 180 -8.32 -2.02 -5.88
CA PHE A 180 -7.67 -0.83 -5.35
C PHE A 180 -6.48 -1.15 -4.44
N ILE A 181 -6.28 -2.42 -4.09
CA ILE A 181 -5.08 -2.97 -3.47
C ILE A 181 -4.59 -4.08 -4.40
N CYS A 182 -3.57 -3.80 -5.22
CA CYS A 182 -3.20 -4.73 -6.28
C CYS A 182 -1.68 -4.89 -6.45
N GLY A 183 -1.26 -5.97 -7.09
CA GLY A 183 0.13 -6.22 -7.45
C GLY A 183 0.75 -7.47 -6.82
N ASP A 184 2.07 -7.43 -6.68
CA ASP A 184 2.93 -8.54 -6.27
C ASP A 184 3.50 -8.40 -4.86
N GLY A 185 4.30 -9.39 -4.47
CA GLY A 185 5.03 -9.44 -3.21
C GLY A 185 4.18 -9.96 -2.06
N ASP A 186 4.79 -10.00 -0.88
CA ASP A 186 4.10 -10.29 0.38
C ASP A 186 3.72 -8.98 1.06
N VAL A 187 2.42 -8.73 1.23
CA VAL A 187 1.90 -7.50 1.82
C VAL A 187 1.05 -7.84 3.03
N TRP A 188 1.39 -7.27 4.17
CA TRP A 188 0.62 -7.42 5.40
C TRP A 188 -0.08 -6.12 5.77
N PHE A 189 -1.38 -6.18 5.93
CA PHE A 189 -2.22 -5.09 6.41
C PHE A 189 -2.66 -5.40 7.84
N GLU A 190 -2.16 -4.65 8.80
CA GLU A 190 -2.43 -4.81 10.23
C GLU A 190 -3.35 -3.71 10.73
N ARG A 191 -4.54 -4.06 11.19
CA ARG A 191 -5.55 -3.12 11.72
C ARG A 191 -5.82 -1.93 10.80
N CYS A 192 -5.83 -2.19 9.48
CA CYS A 192 -6.12 -1.15 8.51
C CYS A 192 -7.64 -0.99 8.31
N LYS A 193 -8.06 0.25 8.03
CA LYS A 193 -9.40 0.55 7.57
C LYS A 193 -9.43 0.50 6.04
N ILE A 194 -10.27 -0.35 5.48
CA ILE A 194 -10.44 -0.56 4.05
C ILE A 194 -11.83 -0.03 3.65
N VAL A 195 -11.87 0.97 2.77
CA VAL A 195 -13.12 1.66 2.41
C VAL A 195 -13.41 1.48 0.93
N THR A 196 -14.57 0.92 0.62
CA THR A 196 -15.02 0.78 -0.76
C THR A 196 -15.82 2.02 -1.18
N GLU A 197 -15.35 2.71 -2.20
CA GLU A 197 -15.97 3.92 -2.75
C GLU A 197 -16.98 3.60 -3.86
N LYS A 198 -17.80 4.59 -4.24
CA LYS A 198 -18.72 4.44 -5.37
C LYS A 198 -17.99 4.18 -6.67
N ARG A 199 -18.26 3.05 -7.31
CA ARG A 199 -17.64 2.69 -8.59
C ARG A 199 -18.15 3.53 -9.76
N THR A 200 -19.43 3.90 -9.73
CA THR A 200 -20.07 4.78 -10.70
C THR A 200 -20.68 5.97 -9.99
N SER A 201 -20.88 7.08 -10.67
CA SER A 201 -21.44 8.30 -10.08
C SER A 201 -22.82 8.09 -9.46
N ASP A 202 -23.60 7.14 -9.97
CA ASP A 202 -24.92 6.75 -9.45
C ASP A 202 -24.85 5.66 -8.34
N GLY A 203 -23.63 5.25 -7.94
CA GLY A 203 -23.40 4.27 -6.87
C GLY A 203 -23.68 2.81 -7.25
N ARG A 204 -23.89 2.52 -8.54
CA ARG A 204 -24.02 1.15 -9.03
C ARG A 204 -22.67 0.49 -9.25
N GLY A 205 -22.68 -0.83 -9.40
CA GLY A 205 -21.53 -1.65 -9.70
C GLY A 205 -20.96 -2.35 -8.47
N ARG A 206 -20.27 -3.44 -8.73
CA ARG A 206 -19.63 -4.30 -7.74
C ARG A 206 -18.18 -3.88 -7.56
N ASN A 207 -17.76 -3.76 -6.32
CA ASN A 207 -16.38 -3.49 -5.98
C ASN A 207 -15.60 -4.78 -5.71
N VAL A 208 -14.31 -4.75 -5.94
CA VAL A 208 -13.36 -5.79 -5.54
C VAL A 208 -12.21 -5.11 -4.82
N ILE A 209 -11.92 -5.51 -3.59
CA ILE A 209 -10.92 -4.85 -2.77
C ILE A 209 -9.51 -5.16 -3.30
N ALA A 210 -9.14 -6.44 -3.33
CA ALA A 210 -7.79 -6.85 -3.66
C ALA A 210 -7.67 -7.56 -5.02
N ALA A 211 -6.58 -7.27 -5.73
CA ALA A 211 -6.20 -7.97 -6.95
C ALA A 211 -4.73 -8.40 -6.89
N PRO A 212 -4.39 -9.41 -6.07
CA PRO A 212 -3.03 -9.91 -5.98
C PRO A 212 -2.63 -10.67 -7.24
N LYS A 213 -1.33 -10.69 -7.49
CA LYS A 213 -0.75 -11.47 -8.57
C LYS A 213 0.45 -12.32 -8.13
N THR A 214 0.56 -12.63 -6.86
CA THR A 214 1.67 -13.34 -6.22
C THR A 214 2.42 -14.28 -7.17
N SER A 215 3.71 -14.02 -7.42
CA SER A 215 4.46 -14.76 -8.45
C SER A 215 5.81 -15.28 -7.99
N LYS A 216 6.51 -14.60 -7.09
CA LYS A 216 7.86 -14.93 -6.60
C LYS A 216 7.96 -15.04 -5.09
N THR A 217 6.94 -14.60 -4.38
CA THR A 217 6.80 -14.73 -2.93
C THR A 217 5.80 -15.83 -2.60
N LEU A 218 5.61 -16.14 -1.31
CA LEU A 218 4.85 -17.31 -0.88
C LEU A 218 3.52 -16.96 -0.19
N TRP A 219 3.40 -15.72 0.33
CA TRP A 219 2.31 -15.39 1.23
C TRP A 219 1.26 -14.47 0.60
N GLY A 220 1.65 -13.64 -0.36
CA GLY A 220 0.75 -12.71 -1.01
C GLY A 220 0.19 -11.65 -0.08
N TYR A 221 -1.11 -11.38 -0.15
CA TYR A 221 -1.77 -10.34 0.62
C TYR A 221 -2.44 -10.92 1.85
N ILE A 222 -2.12 -10.35 3.02
CA ILE A 222 -2.68 -10.76 4.30
C ILE A 222 -3.31 -9.54 4.97
N PHE A 223 -4.62 -9.61 5.19
CA PHE A 223 -5.39 -8.61 5.93
C PHE A 223 -5.66 -9.17 7.34
N ASN A 224 -5.07 -8.56 8.35
CA ASN A 224 -5.17 -9.03 9.74
C ASN A 224 -5.80 -7.97 10.64
N HIS A 225 -6.88 -8.30 11.31
CA HIS A 225 -7.66 -7.39 12.16
C HIS A 225 -8.09 -6.10 11.43
N CYS A 226 -8.32 -6.16 10.13
CA CYS A 226 -8.77 -5.01 9.36
C CYS A 226 -10.27 -4.76 9.55
N THR A 227 -10.68 -3.51 9.37
CA THR A 227 -12.09 -3.11 9.32
C THR A 227 -12.47 -2.75 7.89
N VAL A 228 -13.57 -3.30 7.38
CA VAL A 228 -14.10 -2.96 6.06
C VAL A 228 -15.34 -2.10 6.22
N GLU A 229 -15.28 -0.90 5.65
CA GLU A 229 -16.42 0.01 5.50
C GLU A 229 -16.82 0.05 4.02
N ASN A 230 -18.08 -0.22 3.75
CA ASN A 230 -18.58 -0.26 2.39
C ASN A 230 -19.61 0.84 2.14
N ILE A 231 -19.32 1.74 1.20
CA ILE A 231 -20.21 2.84 0.79
C ILE A 231 -21.17 2.41 -0.33
N VAL A 232 -20.88 1.28 -0.99
CA VAL A 232 -21.64 0.79 -2.15
C VAL A 232 -22.54 -0.40 -1.80
N SER A 233 -23.31 -0.86 -2.79
CA SER A 233 -24.29 -1.94 -2.61
C SER A 233 -23.68 -3.33 -2.44
N ASN A 234 -22.49 -3.57 -3.04
CA ASN A 234 -21.92 -4.91 -3.13
C ASN A 234 -20.39 -4.87 -3.31
N PHE A 235 -19.67 -5.77 -2.64
CA PHE A 235 -18.23 -5.92 -2.79
C PHE A 235 -17.76 -7.37 -2.61
N GLU A 236 -16.54 -7.66 -3.01
CA GLU A 236 -15.82 -8.90 -2.80
C GLU A 236 -14.43 -8.62 -2.24
N TYR A 237 -13.90 -9.55 -1.47
CA TYR A 237 -12.58 -9.43 -0.86
C TYR A 237 -11.45 -9.41 -1.88
N ALA A 238 -11.49 -10.29 -2.86
CA ALA A 238 -10.42 -10.38 -3.85
C ALA A 238 -10.86 -11.05 -5.15
N ARG A 239 -10.09 -10.76 -6.21
CA ARG A 239 -10.01 -11.56 -7.45
C ARG A 239 -8.55 -11.75 -7.88
N GLY A 240 -8.24 -12.84 -8.55
CA GLY A 240 -6.88 -13.08 -9.04
C GLY A 240 -6.53 -12.20 -10.25
N TRP A 241 -5.40 -11.49 -10.20
CA TRP A 241 -4.94 -10.72 -11.34
C TRP A 241 -4.08 -11.58 -12.30
N ASN A 242 -3.05 -12.26 -11.77
CA ASN A 242 -2.14 -13.06 -12.58
C ASN A 242 -1.38 -14.08 -11.70
N GLY A 243 -0.75 -15.08 -12.30
CA GLY A 243 0.09 -16.05 -11.58
C GLY A 243 -0.71 -16.93 -10.62
N THR A 244 -0.21 -17.09 -9.41
CA THR A 244 -0.83 -17.84 -8.31
C THR A 244 -1.16 -16.91 -7.14
N PRO A 245 -2.17 -16.04 -7.30
CA PRO A 245 -2.46 -15.03 -6.29
C PRO A 245 -2.92 -15.65 -4.97
N HIS A 246 -2.35 -15.14 -3.87
CA HIS A 246 -2.75 -15.47 -2.51
C HIS A 246 -3.37 -14.24 -1.85
N CYS A 247 -4.51 -14.41 -1.19
CA CYS A 247 -5.20 -13.35 -0.44
C CYS A 247 -5.91 -13.93 0.77
N ILE A 248 -5.45 -13.55 1.94
CA ILE A 248 -5.88 -14.10 3.22
C ILE A 248 -6.48 -13.00 4.07
N TRP A 249 -7.70 -13.23 4.57
CA TRP A 249 -8.43 -12.33 5.45
C TRP A 249 -8.58 -12.97 6.82
N LEU A 250 -8.03 -12.33 7.86
CA LEU A 250 -8.01 -12.85 9.22
C LEU A 250 -8.63 -11.85 10.18
N TYR A 251 -9.58 -12.29 10.99
CA TYR A 251 -10.19 -11.49 12.07
C TYR A 251 -10.71 -10.13 11.56
N THR A 252 -11.30 -10.11 10.38
CA THR A 252 -11.80 -8.92 9.73
C THR A 252 -13.13 -8.49 10.33
N THR A 253 -13.30 -7.20 10.65
CA THR A 253 -14.59 -6.64 11.06
C THR A 253 -15.28 -6.00 9.85
N LEU A 254 -16.52 -6.39 9.57
CA LEU A 254 -17.38 -5.80 8.54
C LEU A 254 -18.40 -4.86 9.17
N LEU A 255 -18.41 -3.59 8.76
CA LEU A 255 -19.42 -2.62 9.23
C LEU A 255 -20.76 -2.75 8.50
N THR A 256 -20.78 -3.42 7.35
CA THR A 256 -21.95 -3.67 6.52
C THR A 256 -21.87 -5.07 5.90
N PRO A 257 -21.97 -6.14 6.74
CA PRO A 257 -21.73 -7.52 6.30
C PRO A 257 -22.70 -7.98 5.20
N GLU A 258 -23.92 -7.46 5.14
CA GLU A 258 -24.92 -7.76 4.13
C GLU A 258 -24.53 -7.27 2.72
N LYS A 259 -23.51 -6.43 2.60
CA LYS A 259 -22.99 -5.94 1.33
C LYS A 259 -21.86 -6.82 0.77
N LEU A 260 -21.28 -7.69 1.57
CA LEU A 260 -20.32 -8.66 1.09
C LEU A 260 -21.03 -9.72 0.22
N ASN A 261 -20.49 -9.98 -0.97
CA ASN A 261 -21.03 -11.01 -1.85
C ASN A 261 -21.03 -12.36 -1.14
N VAL A 262 -22.07 -13.17 -1.36
CA VAL A 262 -22.23 -14.49 -0.76
C VAL A 262 -21.03 -15.42 -1.03
N ASN A 263 -20.42 -15.30 -2.22
CA ASN A 263 -19.21 -16.05 -2.57
C ASN A 263 -17.93 -15.51 -1.91
N ARG A 264 -17.98 -14.33 -1.31
CA ARG A 264 -16.92 -13.62 -0.60
C ARG A 264 -15.73 -13.23 -1.49
N PHE A 265 -15.37 -14.05 -2.47
CA PHE A 265 -14.32 -13.80 -3.46
C PHE A 265 -14.88 -13.90 -4.88
N ASP A 266 -14.32 -13.15 -5.84
CA ASP A 266 -14.65 -13.32 -7.25
C ASP A 266 -13.93 -14.57 -7.78
N ALA A 267 -14.72 -15.52 -8.23
CA ALA A 267 -14.22 -16.77 -8.78
C ALA A 267 -13.54 -16.62 -10.16
N ARG A 268 -13.63 -15.44 -10.78
CA ARG A 268 -13.05 -15.18 -12.11
C ARG A 268 -11.70 -14.51 -11.98
N GLY A 269 -10.64 -15.25 -12.24
CA GLY A 269 -9.29 -14.70 -12.34
C GLY A 269 -9.03 -14.03 -13.69
N MET A 270 -8.16 -13.05 -13.67
CA MET A 270 -7.62 -12.40 -14.85
C MET A 270 -6.26 -13.02 -15.17
N ASN A 271 -6.17 -14.09 -15.95
CA ASN A 271 -4.90 -14.73 -16.29
C ASN A 271 -4.21 -15.50 -15.14
N THR A 272 -4.97 -15.95 -14.16
CA THR A 272 -4.43 -16.72 -13.02
C THR A 272 -4.18 -18.17 -13.37
N VAL A 273 -3.23 -18.80 -12.68
CA VAL A 273 -2.98 -20.26 -12.77
C VAL A 273 -3.71 -20.97 -11.66
N LEU A 274 -3.66 -20.46 -10.45
CA LEU A 274 -4.32 -20.96 -9.25
C LEU A 274 -4.55 -19.78 -8.32
N SER A 275 -5.74 -19.63 -7.73
CA SER A 275 -6.00 -18.61 -6.70
C SER A 275 -6.13 -19.30 -5.33
N ASP A 276 -5.37 -18.81 -4.35
CA ASP A 276 -5.45 -19.27 -2.96
C ASP A 276 -6.04 -18.13 -2.11
N PHE A 277 -7.37 -18.14 -2.00
CA PHE A 277 -8.14 -17.12 -1.29
C PHE A 277 -8.82 -17.73 -0.09
N LYS A 278 -8.52 -17.19 1.09
CA LYS A 278 -8.98 -17.76 2.35
C LYS A 278 -9.41 -16.66 3.32
N GLU A 279 -10.28 -17.05 4.25
CA GLU A 279 -10.64 -16.22 5.40
C GLU A 279 -10.77 -17.03 6.68
N TYR A 280 -10.70 -16.32 7.82
CA TYR A 280 -10.93 -16.87 9.15
C TYR A 280 -11.34 -15.78 10.13
N GLY A 281 -12.34 -16.04 10.98
CA GLY A 281 -12.73 -15.16 12.07
C GLY A 281 -13.30 -13.82 11.61
N THR A 282 -14.07 -13.79 10.53
CA THR A 282 -14.77 -12.57 10.09
C THR A 282 -15.91 -12.25 11.05
N MET A 283 -15.95 -10.99 11.52
CA MET A 283 -16.92 -10.50 12.51
C MET A 283 -17.78 -9.38 11.93
N ASP A 284 -18.98 -9.22 12.48
CA ASP A 284 -19.79 -8.02 12.30
C ASP A 284 -19.34 -6.88 13.24
N GLU A 285 -20.03 -5.73 13.19
CA GLU A 285 -19.74 -4.57 14.05
C GLU A 285 -19.99 -4.84 15.55
N ASP A 286 -20.85 -5.80 15.88
CA ASP A 286 -21.14 -6.23 17.24
C ASP A 286 -20.13 -7.26 17.77
N GLY A 287 -19.16 -7.67 16.95
CA GLY A 287 -18.14 -8.67 17.28
C GLY A 287 -18.63 -10.13 17.22
N ARG A 288 -19.76 -10.39 16.55
CA ARG A 288 -20.26 -11.74 16.31
C ARG A 288 -19.48 -12.35 15.15
N ASP A 289 -19.05 -13.59 15.29
CA ASP A 289 -18.44 -14.34 14.19
C ASP A 289 -19.51 -14.66 13.12
N ILE A 290 -19.27 -14.17 11.91
CA ILE A 290 -20.11 -14.36 10.73
C ILE A 290 -19.37 -15.13 9.62
N THR A 291 -18.25 -15.77 9.98
CA THR A 291 -17.53 -16.67 9.06
C THR A 291 -18.43 -17.85 8.72
N PRO A 292 -18.64 -18.18 7.45
CA PRO A 292 -19.35 -19.41 7.07
C PRO A 292 -18.63 -20.64 7.62
N GLN A 293 -19.36 -21.70 7.94
CA GLN A 293 -18.75 -22.98 8.32
C GLN A 293 -17.92 -23.60 7.19
N THR A 294 -18.40 -23.44 5.96
CA THR A 294 -17.74 -23.87 4.73
C THR A 294 -18.06 -22.87 3.61
N ASN A 295 -17.15 -22.71 2.68
CA ASN A 295 -17.38 -21.92 1.46
C ASN A 295 -16.54 -22.47 0.31
N GLU A 296 -17.02 -23.53 -0.31
CA GLU A 296 -16.40 -24.06 -1.52
C GLU A 296 -16.66 -23.15 -2.71
N LEU A 297 -15.58 -22.72 -3.36
CA LEU A 297 -15.65 -21.85 -4.53
C LEU A 297 -14.95 -22.49 -5.73
N THR A 298 -15.66 -22.57 -6.85
CA THR A 298 -15.08 -23.03 -8.12
C THR A 298 -14.46 -21.84 -8.86
N PHE A 299 -13.15 -21.72 -8.78
CA PHE A 299 -12.38 -20.71 -9.48
C PHE A 299 -12.26 -21.05 -10.97
N ARG A 300 -12.46 -20.05 -11.81
CA ARG A 300 -12.33 -20.15 -13.27
C ARG A 300 -11.09 -19.37 -13.70
N MET A 301 -10.25 -20.02 -14.48
CA MET A 301 -9.01 -19.47 -14.98
C MET A 301 -9.02 -19.45 -16.49
N THR A 302 -8.64 -18.34 -17.07
CA THR A 302 -8.49 -18.22 -18.52
C THR A 302 -7.01 -18.18 -18.85
N LYS A 303 -6.52 -19.19 -19.56
CA LYS A 303 -5.16 -19.19 -20.12
C LYS A 303 -5.23 -18.76 -21.57
N LYS A 304 -4.45 -17.75 -21.89
CA LYS A 304 -4.22 -17.29 -23.25
C LYS A 304 -2.84 -17.76 -23.72
N LYS A 305 -2.80 -18.50 -24.81
CA LYS A 305 -1.57 -18.96 -25.46
C LYS A 305 -1.52 -18.44 -26.87
N GLN A 306 -0.42 -17.80 -27.25
CA GLN A 306 -0.22 -17.39 -28.64
C GLN A 306 0.40 -18.55 -29.39
N GLU A 307 -0.22 -18.99 -30.47
CA GLU A 307 0.32 -19.98 -31.42
C GLU A 307 0.33 -19.37 -32.83
N GLY A 308 1.47 -18.85 -33.24
CA GLY A 308 1.56 -18.02 -34.44
C GLY A 308 0.70 -16.76 -34.33
N ASP A 309 -0.14 -16.50 -35.32
CA ASP A 309 -1.08 -15.35 -35.33
C ASP A 309 -2.41 -15.61 -34.59
N LYS A 310 -2.57 -16.81 -34.01
CA LYS A 310 -3.82 -17.18 -33.31
C LYS A 310 -3.64 -17.12 -31.80
N GLU A 311 -4.57 -16.46 -31.13
CA GLU A 311 -4.73 -16.54 -29.67
C GLU A 311 -5.62 -17.75 -29.33
N ILE A 312 -5.06 -18.72 -28.63
CA ILE A 312 -5.82 -19.87 -28.09
C ILE A 312 -6.19 -19.56 -26.66
N ILE A 313 -7.49 -19.56 -26.39
CA ILE A 313 -8.03 -19.36 -25.06
C ILE A 313 -8.48 -20.72 -24.53
N SER A 314 -7.92 -21.13 -23.39
CA SER A 314 -8.37 -22.32 -22.65
C SER A 314 -8.91 -21.92 -21.30
N GLU A 315 -10.04 -22.47 -20.93
CA GLU A 315 -10.59 -22.32 -19.58
C GLU A 315 -10.23 -23.56 -18.76
N GLN A 316 -9.83 -23.33 -17.51
CA GLN A 316 -9.64 -24.33 -16.49
C GLN A 316 -10.41 -23.90 -15.24
N SER A 317 -10.88 -24.87 -14.48
CA SER A 317 -11.52 -24.60 -13.19
C SER A 317 -11.00 -25.57 -12.15
N TYR A 318 -11.02 -25.13 -10.90
CA TYR A 318 -10.78 -25.99 -9.74
C TYR A 318 -11.65 -25.48 -8.59
N THR A 319 -12.03 -26.39 -7.70
CA THR A 319 -12.82 -26.07 -6.52
C THR A 319 -11.91 -26.13 -5.30
N ASP A 320 -12.04 -25.15 -4.42
CA ASP A 320 -11.25 -25.06 -3.19
C ASP A 320 -12.13 -24.52 -2.05
N GLU A 321 -11.88 -24.99 -0.83
CA GLU A 321 -12.46 -24.45 0.38
C GLU A 321 -11.79 -23.13 0.75
N THR A 322 -12.56 -22.07 0.96
CA THR A 322 -12.04 -20.73 1.27
C THR A 322 -12.00 -20.41 2.76
N ILE A 323 -12.53 -21.29 3.61
CA ILE A 323 -12.50 -21.09 5.06
C ILE A 323 -11.31 -21.84 5.67
N LEU A 324 -10.49 -21.11 6.45
CA LEU A 324 -9.39 -21.71 7.19
C LEU A 324 -9.86 -22.32 8.51
N THR A 325 -9.22 -23.40 8.89
CA THR A 325 -9.25 -23.87 10.29
C THR A 325 -8.40 -22.98 11.18
N GLU A 326 -8.64 -22.98 12.48
CA GLU A 326 -7.81 -22.26 13.46
C GLU A 326 -6.32 -22.60 13.33
N ALA A 327 -5.99 -23.87 13.17
CA ALA A 327 -4.61 -24.34 13.01
C ALA A 327 -3.94 -23.83 11.72
N GLN A 328 -4.73 -23.61 10.64
CA GLN A 328 -4.24 -23.01 9.42
C GLN A 328 -4.05 -21.50 9.59
N ALA A 329 -5.02 -20.79 10.17
CA ALA A 329 -4.97 -19.37 10.44
C ALA A 329 -3.78 -19.00 11.35
N ALA A 330 -3.48 -19.81 12.35
CA ALA A 330 -2.33 -19.60 13.27
C ALA A 330 -0.96 -19.62 12.58
N LYS A 331 -0.85 -20.07 11.33
CA LYS A 331 0.40 -20.04 10.56
C LYS A 331 0.74 -18.65 10.05
N TYR A 332 -0.24 -17.77 9.92
CA TYR A 332 -0.05 -16.40 9.43
C TYR A 332 0.42 -15.50 10.58
N THR A 333 1.72 -15.37 10.70
CA THR A 333 2.37 -14.50 11.68
C THR A 333 3.41 -13.62 10.99
N ILE A 334 3.69 -12.43 11.54
CA ILE A 334 4.73 -11.53 11.01
C ILE A 334 6.07 -12.29 10.87
N ARG A 335 6.40 -13.15 11.84
CA ARG A 335 7.63 -13.94 11.82
C ARG A 335 7.66 -14.96 10.68
N ASN A 336 6.57 -15.67 10.45
CA ASN A 336 6.50 -16.66 9.37
C ASN A 336 6.56 -16.00 8.00
N VAL A 337 5.83 -14.89 7.82
CA VAL A 337 5.73 -14.16 6.56
C VAL A 337 7.02 -13.41 6.23
N PHE A 338 7.60 -12.73 7.20
CA PHE A 338 8.71 -11.80 6.96
C PHE A 338 10.06 -12.26 7.51
N GLY A 339 10.10 -13.38 8.21
CA GLY A 339 11.34 -13.92 8.76
C GLY A 339 12.02 -12.97 9.75
N CYS A 340 13.26 -12.58 9.43
CA CYS A 340 14.04 -11.66 10.28
C CYS A 340 13.59 -10.19 10.17
N TRP A 341 12.81 -9.81 9.18
CA TRP A 341 12.28 -8.46 9.08
C TRP A 341 11.06 -8.33 10.00
N GLN A 342 11.14 -7.48 11.00
CA GLN A 342 10.09 -7.28 12.00
C GLN A 342 9.57 -5.85 11.94
N PRO A 343 8.63 -5.55 10.99
CA PRO A 343 8.15 -4.19 10.74
C PRO A 343 7.44 -3.58 11.95
N ASP A 344 6.71 -4.35 12.74
CA ASP A 344 6.06 -3.92 13.97
C ASP A 344 7.05 -3.35 15.00
N GLN A 345 8.22 -3.97 15.14
CA GLN A 345 9.29 -3.49 16.03
C GLN A 345 9.97 -2.23 15.45
N ILE A 346 10.08 -2.15 14.13
CA ILE A 346 10.61 -0.96 13.46
C ILE A 346 9.68 0.22 13.72
N ILE A 347 8.37 0.04 13.56
CA ILE A 347 7.36 1.08 13.84
C ILE A 347 7.51 1.63 15.24
N ARG A 348 7.56 0.78 16.27
CA ARG A 348 7.72 1.23 17.67
C ARG A 348 8.94 2.13 17.90
N LYS A 349 10.04 1.87 17.17
CA LYS A 349 11.26 2.70 17.23
C LYS A 349 11.09 4.00 16.45
N MET A 350 10.46 3.91 15.27
CA MET A 350 10.26 5.06 14.38
C MET A 350 9.29 6.07 14.98
N GLU A 351 8.19 5.64 15.59
CA GLU A 351 7.21 6.51 16.25
C GLU A 351 7.84 7.36 17.35
N LYS A 352 8.60 6.73 18.27
CA LYS A 352 9.31 7.46 19.32
C LYS A 352 10.24 8.54 18.75
N LYS A 353 10.90 8.22 17.64
CA LYS A 353 11.84 9.13 16.98
C LYS A 353 11.10 10.25 16.22
N ALA A 354 10.05 9.90 15.47
CA ALA A 354 9.19 10.84 14.78
C ALA A 354 8.56 11.85 15.74
N GLN A 355 7.97 11.38 16.83
CA GLN A 355 7.37 12.23 17.86
C GLN A 355 8.38 13.24 18.44
N LYS A 356 9.63 12.80 18.70
CA LYS A 356 10.69 13.70 19.18
C LYS A 356 11.09 14.74 18.15
N LEU A 357 11.12 14.37 16.87
CA LEU A 357 11.49 15.26 15.78
C LEU A 357 10.39 16.27 15.47
N MET A 358 9.13 15.84 15.42
CA MET A 358 7.97 16.69 15.15
C MET A 358 7.75 17.78 16.21
N LYS A 359 8.14 17.55 17.47
CA LYS A 359 8.11 18.58 18.52
C LYS A 359 9.06 19.77 18.26
N ARG A 360 9.91 19.69 17.24
CA ARG A 360 10.86 20.75 16.88
C ARG A 360 10.38 21.62 15.71
N LEU A 361 9.26 21.23 15.07
CA LEU A 361 8.53 22.02 14.11
C LEU A 361 7.61 23.03 14.80
#